data_82cce00fe207ce664b49f54e875c67bb
#
_entry.id   82cce00fe207ce664b49f54e875c67bb
#
_cell.length_a   1.000
_cell.length_b   1.000
_cell.length_c   1.000
_cell.angle_alpha   90.00
_cell.angle_beta   90.00
_cell.angle_gamma   90.00
#
_symmetry.space_group_name_H-M   'P 1'
#
loop_
_entity.id
_entity.type
_entity.pdbx_description
1 polymer ?
#
loop_
_entity_poly.entity_id
_entity_poly.type
_entity_poly.pdbx_seq_one_letter_code
_entity_poly.pdbx_strand_id
1 'polypeptide(L)'
;SRGLGDVYKRQTKLIRERGVMNGRLTSLRPDSAAVEDLKGWAITDAVAHVTCREPYQIPSPLPRHHVVLWDFGAKQNIIRKLHALNCDLTIVPASTTAARILSYSPDGIMLSNGPGNPKDNPAIISELSHLCKSGIPIFGICLGHQLLALANGADTEKLKYGHRGANQPVKDLLTGRDYITSQNHGYAVKNDSLPDNAVLRFINLNDGTCEGVSYQDFPGFSVQFHPEACGGPHDSEFLFREFVALIERRA
;
A
#
# COMPACT_ATOMS: atom_id res chain seq x y z
N SER A 1 30.88 17.93 -26.10
CA SER A 1 29.93 17.13 -25.28
C SER A 1 30.56 16.32 -24.12
N ARG A 2 31.78 16.64 -23.70
CA ARG A 2 32.44 15.96 -22.56
C ARG A 2 31.81 16.28 -21.19
N GLY A 3 31.09 17.39 -21.05
CA GLY A 3 30.51 17.82 -19.76
C GLY A 3 29.27 17.05 -19.31
N LEU A 4 28.42 16.59 -20.22
CA LEU A 4 27.18 15.90 -19.85
C LEU A 4 27.44 14.48 -19.30
N GLY A 5 28.42 13.75 -19.86
CA GLY A 5 28.76 12.42 -19.38
C GLY A 5 29.27 12.37 -17.94
N ASP A 6 30.01 13.38 -17.49
CA ASP A 6 30.51 13.47 -16.11
C ASP A 6 29.41 13.85 -15.11
N VAL A 7 28.45 14.70 -15.52
CA VAL A 7 27.30 15.05 -14.69
C VAL A 7 26.44 13.82 -14.42
N TYR A 8 26.10 13.02 -15.42
CA TYR A 8 25.33 11.79 -15.24
C TYR A 8 26.05 10.76 -14.36
N LYS A 9 27.34 10.57 -14.54
CA LYS A 9 28.14 9.66 -13.71
C LYS A 9 28.18 10.10 -12.25
N ARG A 10 28.36 11.41 -12.00
CA ARG A 10 28.38 11.95 -10.62
C ARG A 10 27.01 11.84 -9.96
N GLN A 11 25.91 12.16 -10.67
CA GLN A 11 24.55 12.02 -10.16
C GLN A 11 24.24 10.55 -9.85
N THR A 12 24.54 9.62 -10.76
CA THR A 12 24.32 8.19 -10.54
C THR A 12 25.10 7.69 -9.32
N LYS A 13 26.38 8.09 -9.18
CA LYS A 13 27.21 7.73 -8.03
C LYS A 13 26.58 8.27 -6.73
N LEU A 14 26.16 9.53 -6.71
CA LEU A 14 25.57 10.16 -5.55
C LEU A 14 24.27 9.48 -5.11
N ILE A 15 23.40 9.12 -6.07
CA ILE A 15 22.15 8.39 -5.80
C ILE A 15 22.45 6.98 -5.26
N ARG A 16 23.45 6.29 -5.81
CA ARG A 16 23.88 4.97 -5.30
C ARG A 16 24.41 5.04 -3.86
N GLU A 17 25.13 6.10 -3.53
CA GLU A 17 25.70 6.30 -2.19
C GLU A 17 24.64 6.72 -1.16
N ARG A 18 23.77 7.66 -1.53
CA ARG A 18 22.84 8.34 -0.60
C ARG A 18 21.40 7.82 -0.64
N GLY A 19 21.02 7.10 -1.70
CA GLY A 19 19.65 6.65 -1.92
C GLY A 19 18.77 7.72 -2.56
N VAL A 20 17.45 7.65 -2.31
CA VAL A 20 16.46 8.59 -2.85
C VAL A 20 16.65 9.96 -2.23
N MET A 21 16.66 10.99 -3.07
CA MET A 21 16.84 12.40 -2.68
C MET A 21 15.81 13.28 -3.36
N ASN A 22 15.52 14.42 -2.74
CA ASN A 22 14.75 15.49 -3.38
C ASN A 22 15.49 16.02 -4.60
N GLY A 23 14.76 16.33 -5.67
CA GLY A 23 15.32 16.87 -6.90
C GLY A 23 14.40 17.91 -7.53
N ARG A 24 14.98 18.91 -8.17
CA ARG A 24 14.27 19.96 -8.90
C ARG A 24 14.85 20.10 -10.30
N LEU A 25 13.97 20.08 -11.29
CA LEU A 25 14.33 20.43 -12.65
C LEU A 25 14.16 21.93 -12.85
N THR A 26 15.21 22.62 -13.34
CA THR A 26 15.19 24.07 -13.56
C THR A 26 16.03 24.44 -14.76
N SER A 27 15.63 25.49 -15.48
CA SER A 27 16.41 26.12 -16.56
C SER A 27 17.41 27.17 -16.06
N LEU A 28 17.25 27.63 -14.81
CA LEU A 28 18.13 28.61 -14.17
C LEU A 28 19.04 27.92 -13.17
N ARG A 29 20.24 28.43 -13.01
CA ARG A 29 21.15 27.97 -11.95
C ARG A 29 20.55 28.30 -10.58
N PRO A 30 20.34 27.29 -9.71
CA PRO A 30 19.77 27.51 -8.39
C PRO A 30 20.78 28.29 -7.51
N ASP A 31 20.28 29.21 -6.71
CA ASP A 31 21.03 29.82 -5.63
C ASP A 31 21.10 28.91 -4.39
N SER A 32 21.84 29.34 -3.37
CA SER A 32 21.99 28.55 -2.13
C SER A 32 20.68 28.39 -1.35
N ALA A 33 19.80 29.40 -1.38
CA ALA A 33 18.51 29.36 -0.69
C ALA A 33 17.60 28.31 -1.34
N ALA A 34 17.51 28.28 -2.67
CA ALA A 34 16.74 27.27 -3.41
C ALA A 34 17.26 25.83 -3.17
N VAL A 35 18.56 25.66 -2.91
CA VAL A 35 19.13 24.35 -2.56
C VAL A 35 18.76 23.93 -1.14
N GLU A 36 18.77 24.86 -0.17
CA GLU A 36 18.36 24.56 1.21
C GLU A 36 16.86 24.27 1.29
N ASP A 37 16.01 25.03 0.61
CA ASP A 37 14.56 24.75 0.48
C ASP A 37 14.32 23.35 -0.06
N LEU A 38 15.10 22.94 -1.08
CA LEU A 38 14.98 21.60 -1.67
C LEU A 38 15.37 20.49 -0.70
N LYS A 39 16.39 20.71 0.13
CA LYS A 39 16.81 19.73 1.15
C LYS A 39 15.75 19.55 2.24
N GLY A 40 15.09 20.62 2.63
CA GLY A 40 14.03 20.61 3.65
C GLY A 40 12.65 20.19 3.12
N TRP A 41 12.49 20.07 1.81
CA TRP A 41 11.19 19.77 1.22
C TRP A 41 10.72 18.36 1.58
N ALA A 42 9.48 18.25 2.06
CA ALA A 42 8.81 16.99 2.37
C ALA A 42 7.36 17.05 1.89
N ILE A 43 6.82 15.90 1.51
CA ILE A 43 5.39 15.76 1.27
C ILE A 43 4.72 15.58 2.62
N THR A 44 3.82 16.50 2.98
CA THR A 44 2.99 16.41 4.17
C THR A 44 1.54 16.13 3.77
N ASP A 45 0.78 15.49 4.66
CA ASP A 45 -0.65 15.22 4.47
C ASP A 45 -1.00 14.56 3.12
N ALA A 46 -0.08 13.71 2.62
CA ALA A 46 -0.18 13.14 1.28
C ALA A 46 -1.50 12.40 1.04
N VAL A 47 -1.99 11.64 2.02
CA VAL A 47 -3.25 10.90 1.96
C VAL A 47 -4.45 11.86 1.89
N ALA A 48 -4.46 12.92 2.71
CA ALA A 48 -5.55 13.89 2.73
C ALA A 48 -5.73 14.63 1.39
N HIS A 49 -4.66 14.75 0.60
CA HIS A 49 -4.70 15.41 -0.71
C HIS A 49 -5.23 14.53 -1.85
N VAL A 50 -5.25 13.20 -1.68
CA VAL A 50 -5.60 12.25 -2.75
C VAL A 50 -6.84 11.40 -2.46
N THR A 51 -7.29 11.35 -1.21
CA THR A 51 -8.51 10.65 -0.81
C THR A 51 -9.76 11.30 -1.41
N CYS A 52 -10.84 10.53 -1.58
CA CYS A 52 -12.13 11.10 -1.98
C CYS A 52 -12.64 12.12 -0.93
N ARG A 53 -13.41 13.08 -1.37
CA ARG A 53 -13.94 14.14 -0.47
C ARG A 53 -15.13 13.67 0.36
N GLU A 54 -15.99 12.85 -0.24
CA GLU A 54 -17.21 12.33 0.36
C GLU A 54 -17.38 10.85 0.02
N PRO A 55 -18.08 10.08 0.85
CA PRO A 55 -18.42 8.70 0.54
C PRO A 55 -19.25 8.60 -0.74
N TYR A 56 -18.97 7.60 -1.56
CA TYR A 56 -19.77 7.29 -2.75
C TYR A 56 -19.89 5.79 -2.97
N GLN A 57 -20.88 5.38 -3.76
CA GLN A 57 -21.16 3.98 -4.02
C GLN A 57 -20.95 3.62 -5.49
N ILE A 58 -20.50 2.39 -5.71
CA ILE A 58 -20.42 1.77 -7.03
C ILE A 58 -21.19 0.44 -6.93
N PRO A 59 -22.45 0.40 -7.36
CA PRO A 59 -23.26 -0.79 -7.28
C PRO A 59 -22.81 -1.84 -8.31
N SER A 60 -22.81 -3.10 -7.91
CA SER A 60 -22.64 -4.23 -8.82
C SER A 60 -23.98 -4.60 -9.48
N PRO A 61 -23.99 -5.01 -10.75
CA PRO A 61 -25.22 -5.52 -11.41
C PRO A 61 -25.78 -6.77 -10.74
N LEU A 62 -24.92 -7.58 -10.12
CA LEU A 62 -25.24 -8.85 -9.44
C LEU A 62 -24.52 -8.90 -8.08
N PRO A 63 -24.93 -8.08 -7.11
CA PRO A 63 -24.21 -7.96 -5.85
C PRO A 63 -24.28 -9.26 -5.06
N ARG A 64 -23.09 -9.71 -4.62
CA ARG A 64 -22.95 -10.88 -3.72
C ARG A 64 -22.44 -10.45 -2.35
N HIS A 65 -21.57 -9.42 -2.32
CA HIS A 65 -20.90 -8.95 -1.13
C HIS A 65 -20.85 -7.42 -1.13
N HIS A 66 -20.93 -6.85 0.04
CA HIS A 66 -20.73 -5.42 0.24
C HIS A 66 -19.32 -5.15 0.81
N VAL A 67 -18.47 -4.45 0.08
CA VAL A 67 -17.12 -4.11 0.50
C VAL A 67 -17.01 -2.61 0.71
N VAL A 68 -16.56 -2.20 1.90
CA VAL A 68 -16.14 -0.80 2.13
C VAL A 68 -14.67 -0.68 1.74
N LEU A 69 -14.39 0.19 0.76
CA LEU A 69 -13.04 0.56 0.37
C LEU A 69 -12.65 1.86 1.08
N TRP A 70 -11.67 1.78 1.95
CA TRP A 70 -11.11 2.94 2.63
C TRP A 70 -10.02 3.54 1.75
N ASP A 71 -10.31 4.76 1.27
CA ASP A 71 -9.55 5.41 0.20
C ASP A 71 -8.41 6.26 0.74
N PHE A 72 -7.19 5.79 0.53
CA PHE A 72 -5.94 6.51 0.82
C PHE A 72 -5.28 7.06 -0.44
N GLY A 73 -5.97 7.03 -1.58
CA GLY A 73 -5.48 7.32 -2.93
C GLY A 73 -5.60 6.09 -3.84
N ALA A 74 -6.79 5.48 -3.83
CA ALA A 74 -7.08 4.22 -4.49
C ALA A 74 -6.88 4.29 -6.00
N LYS A 75 -6.12 3.36 -6.54
CA LYS A 75 -6.09 3.13 -7.98
C LYS A 75 -7.41 2.53 -8.45
N GLN A 76 -7.94 3.08 -9.54
CA GLN A 76 -9.21 2.64 -10.13
C GLN A 76 -9.30 1.14 -10.41
N ASN A 77 -8.16 0.49 -10.59
CA ASN A 77 -8.13 -0.94 -10.86
C ASN A 77 -8.46 -1.81 -9.64
N ILE A 78 -8.19 -1.34 -8.42
CA ILE A 78 -8.67 -2.01 -7.19
C ILE A 78 -10.19 -2.08 -7.21
N ILE A 79 -10.84 -0.95 -7.50
CA ILE A 79 -12.28 -0.83 -7.64
C ILE A 79 -12.82 -1.78 -8.73
N ARG A 80 -12.19 -1.75 -9.93
CA ARG A 80 -12.60 -2.63 -11.04
C ARG A 80 -12.47 -4.11 -10.73
N LYS A 81 -11.39 -4.52 -10.03
CA LYS A 81 -11.18 -5.93 -9.65
C LYS A 81 -12.23 -6.42 -8.67
N LEU A 82 -12.56 -5.63 -7.64
CA LEU A 82 -13.62 -5.97 -6.69
C LEU A 82 -15.00 -5.98 -7.35
N HIS A 83 -15.30 -4.97 -8.18
CA HIS A 83 -16.56 -4.91 -8.91
C HIS A 83 -16.73 -6.10 -9.88
N ALA A 84 -15.66 -6.53 -10.55
CA ALA A 84 -15.68 -7.71 -11.41
C ALA A 84 -15.93 -9.02 -10.65
N LEU A 85 -15.73 -9.02 -9.32
CA LEU A 85 -16.05 -10.12 -8.41
C LEU A 85 -17.44 -9.99 -7.76
N ASN A 86 -18.32 -9.18 -8.34
CA ASN A 86 -19.68 -8.91 -7.89
C ASN A 86 -19.76 -8.30 -6.49
N CYS A 87 -18.77 -7.46 -6.12
CA CYS A 87 -18.84 -6.68 -4.90
C CYS A 87 -19.54 -5.34 -5.15
N ASP A 88 -20.56 -5.02 -4.35
CA ASP A 88 -21.03 -3.65 -4.16
C ASP A 88 -19.98 -2.89 -3.38
N LEU A 89 -19.63 -1.69 -3.80
CA LEU A 89 -18.57 -0.92 -3.17
C LEU A 89 -19.13 0.36 -2.56
N THR A 90 -18.76 0.60 -1.30
CA THR A 90 -18.85 1.93 -0.67
C THR A 90 -17.42 2.43 -0.46
N ILE A 91 -17.07 3.49 -1.19
CA ILE A 91 -15.75 4.12 -1.07
C ILE A 91 -15.87 5.24 -0.05
N VAL A 92 -14.97 5.26 0.95
CA VAL A 92 -15.00 6.24 2.03
C VAL A 92 -13.68 7.00 2.15
N PRO A 93 -13.73 8.31 2.53
CA PRO A 93 -12.53 9.11 2.73
C PRO A 93 -11.62 8.56 3.83
N ALA A 94 -10.34 8.91 3.76
CA ALA A 94 -9.33 8.53 4.76
C ALA A 94 -9.66 9.00 6.19
N SER A 95 -10.42 10.08 6.34
CA SER A 95 -10.87 10.62 7.63
C SER A 95 -12.07 9.88 8.25
N THR A 96 -12.58 8.83 7.59
CA THR A 96 -13.74 8.08 8.08
C THR A 96 -13.35 7.23 9.30
N THR A 97 -14.16 7.30 10.37
CA THR A 97 -13.93 6.51 11.59
C THR A 97 -14.33 5.04 11.40
N ALA A 98 -13.75 4.17 12.22
CA ALA A 98 -14.10 2.75 12.27
C ALA A 98 -15.61 2.54 12.52
N ALA A 99 -16.18 3.28 13.47
CA ALA A 99 -17.62 3.22 13.76
C ALA A 99 -18.46 3.56 12.53
N ARG A 100 -18.06 4.55 11.73
CA ARG A 100 -18.76 4.92 10.50
C ARG A 100 -18.59 3.85 9.44
N ILE A 101 -17.41 3.26 9.26
CA ILE A 101 -17.17 2.12 8.35
C ILE A 101 -18.08 0.95 8.72
N LEU A 102 -18.13 0.59 10.00
CA LEU A 102 -18.96 -0.51 10.50
C LEU A 102 -20.47 -0.24 10.32
N SER A 103 -20.90 1.04 10.38
CA SER A 103 -22.30 1.41 10.17
C SER A 103 -22.83 1.13 8.76
N TYR A 104 -21.94 0.93 7.78
CA TYR A 104 -22.31 0.46 6.44
C TYR A 104 -22.57 -1.05 6.39
N SER A 105 -22.34 -1.79 7.48
CA SER A 105 -22.48 -3.25 7.58
C SER A 105 -21.73 -3.99 6.46
N PRO A 106 -20.41 -3.76 6.29
CA PRO A 106 -19.66 -4.39 5.22
C PRO A 106 -19.40 -5.88 5.50
N ASP A 107 -19.41 -6.67 4.44
CA ASP A 107 -18.95 -8.06 4.46
C ASP A 107 -17.42 -8.14 4.48
N GLY A 108 -16.73 -7.13 3.93
CA GLY A 108 -15.28 -7.01 3.91
C GLY A 108 -14.80 -5.55 3.83
N ILE A 109 -13.57 -5.31 4.26
CA ILE A 109 -12.93 -3.99 4.24
C ILE A 109 -11.68 -4.06 3.36
N MET A 110 -11.61 -3.18 2.36
CA MET A 110 -10.45 -3.02 1.50
C MET A 110 -9.68 -1.76 1.87
N LEU A 111 -8.40 -1.89 2.23
CA LEU A 111 -7.50 -0.78 2.48
C LEU A 111 -6.70 -0.49 1.21
N SER A 112 -6.90 0.67 0.63
CA SER A 112 -6.29 0.99 -0.66
C SER A 112 -4.78 1.27 -0.55
N ASN A 113 -4.14 1.32 -1.69
CA ASN A 113 -2.83 1.95 -1.81
C ASN A 113 -2.92 3.46 -1.53
N GLY A 114 -1.77 4.10 -1.34
CA GLY A 114 -1.67 5.55 -1.15
C GLY A 114 -0.23 6.05 -1.10
N PRO A 115 -0.02 7.37 -1.09
CA PRO A 115 1.28 8.00 -1.02
C PRO A 115 1.76 8.26 0.41
N GLY A 116 3.04 8.63 0.54
CA GLY A 116 3.61 9.21 1.74
C GLY A 116 4.25 8.20 2.70
N ASN A 117 4.57 8.67 3.89
CA ASN A 117 5.07 7.87 4.99
C ASN A 117 3.88 7.32 5.79
N PRO A 118 3.77 6.00 6.01
CA PRO A 118 2.63 5.44 6.75
C PRO A 118 2.50 6.00 8.16
N LYS A 119 3.60 6.34 8.84
CA LYS A 119 3.61 6.90 10.21
C LYS A 119 3.02 8.31 10.32
N ASP A 120 2.83 9.01 9.18
CA ASP A 120 2.20 10.34 9.17
C ASP A 120 0.67 10.26 9.29
N ASN A 121 0.10 9.05 9.43
CA ASN A 121 -1.34 8.80 9.49
C ASN A 121 -1.79 8.19 10.84
N PRO A 122 -1.48 8.77 12.00
CA PRO A 122 -1.75 8.17 13.31
C PRO A 122 -3.26 7.97 13.58
N ALA A 123 -4.12 8.83 13.06
CA ALA A 123 -5.57 8.70 13.20
C ALA A 123 -6.09 7.45 12.47
N ILE A 124 -5.63 7.20 11.25
CA ILE A 124 -6.01 6.00 10.47
C ILE A 124 -5.52 4.74 11.17
N ILE A 125 -4.28 4.73 11.69
CA ILE A 125 -3.70 3.60 12.41
C ILE A 125 -4.54 3.27 13.66
N SER A 126 -4.96 4.29 14.40
CA SER A 126 -5.83 4.12 15.58
C SER A 126 -7.18 3.51 15.21
N GLU A 127 -7.84 4.03 14.18
CA GLU A 127 -9.14 3.52 13.72
C GLU A 127 -9.03 2.08 13.16
N LEU A 128 -7.93 1.75 12.46
CA LEU A 128 -7.66 0.39 11.99
C LEU A 128 -7.57 -0.61 13.14
N SER A 129 -6.96 -0.23 14.27
CA SER A 129 -6.88 -1.11 15.44
C SER A 129 -8.26 -1.50 16.00
N HIS A 130 -9.27 -0.65 15.82
CA HIS A 130 -10.66 -0.96 16.14
C HIS A 130 -11.30 -1.88 15.10
N LEU A 131 -11.03 -1.66 13.81
CA LEU A 131 -11.54 -2.51 12.74
C LEU A 131 -11.00 -3.94 12.81
N CYS A 132 -9.74 -4.13 13.20
CA CYS A 132 -9.15 -5.46 13.39
C CYS A 132 -9.91 -6.31 14.44
N LYS A 133 -10.57 -5.66 15.40
CA LYS A 133 -11.37 -6.33 16.44
C LYS A 133 -12.80 -6.67 16.00
N SER A 134 -13.23 -6.20 14.84
CA SER A 134 -14.62 -6.41 14.34
C SER A 134 -14.87 -7.82 13.80
N GLY A 135 -13.82 -8.58 13.51
CA GLY A 135 -13.90 -9.88 12.85
C GLY A 135 -14.31 -9.80 11.38
N ILE A 136 -14.42 -8.60 10.80
CA ILE A 136 -14.69 -8.42 9.37
C ILE A 136 -13.40 -8.67 8.58
N PRO A 137 -13.44 -9.42 7.46
CA PRO A 137 -12.28 -9.63 6.60
C PRO A 137 -11.65 -8.33 6.11
N ILE A 138 -10.33 -8.22 6.24
CA ILE A 138 -9.57 -7.03 5.82
C ILE A 138 -8.49 -7.43 4.81
N PHE A 139 -8.42 -6.72 3.69
CA PHE A 139 -7.33 -6.82 2.72
C PHE A 139 -6.66 -5.46 2.52
N GLY A 140 -5.33 -5.39 2.69
CA GLY A 140 -4.55 -4.16 2.53
C GLY A 140 -3.54 -4.23 1.38
N ILE A 141 -3.45 -3.15 0.57
CA ILE A 141 -2.51 -3.03 -0.54
C ILE A 141 -1.58 -1.83 -0.32
N CYS A 142 -0.27 -2.06 -0.44
CA CYS A 142 0.81 -1.07 -0.40
C CYS A 142 0.76 -0.19 0.88
N LEU A 143 0.25 1.04 0.83
CA LEU A 143 0.05 1.86 2.02
C LEU A 143 -0.93 1.18 3.01
N GLY A 144 -2.02 0.57 2.51
CA GLY A 144 -2.96 -0.18 3.33
C GLY A 144 -2.32 -1.36 4.07
N HIS A 145 -1.35 -2.03 3.46
CA HIS A 145 -0.53 -3.04 4.11
C HIS A 145 0.30 -2.45 5.27
N GLN A 146 0.99 -1.34 5.01
CA GLN A 146 1.84 -0.70 6.02
C GLN A 146 1.03 -0.16 7.20
N LEU A 147 -0.13 0.47 6.93
CA LEU A 147 -1.04 0.96 7.98
C LEU A 147 -1.62 -0.18 8.81
N LEU A 148 -2.00 -1.29 8.18
CA LEU A 148 -2.52 -2.46 8.86
C LEU A 148 -1.45 -3.10 9.76
N ALA A 149 -0.20 -3.18 9.30
CA ALA A 149 0.91 -3.67 10.11
C ALA A 149 1.17 -2.77 11.32
N LEU A 150 1.21 -1.44 11.13
CA LEU A 150 1.36 -0.47 12.22
C LEU A 150 0.22 -0.55 13.23
N ALA A 151 -1.03 -0.72 12.78
CA ALA A 151 -2.20 -0.86 13.66
C ALA A 151 -2.16 -2.13 14.54
N ASN A 152 -1.40 -3.13 14.12
CA ASN A 152 -1.17 -4.38 14.86
C ASN A 152 0.15 -4.37 15.66
N GLY A 153 0.87 -3.24 15.72
CA GLY A 153 2.06 -3.09 16.56
C GLY A 153 3.39 -3.36 15.86
N ALA A 154 3.39 -3.65 14.56
CA ALA A 154 4.63 -3.72 13.77
C ALA A 154 5.21 -2.32 13.52
N ASP A 155 6.40 -2.27 12.96
CA ASP A 155 7.10 -1.03 12.59
C ASP A 155 7.43 -0.98 11.10
N THR A 156 7.62 0.23 10.58
CA THR A 156 7.99 0.47 9.19
C THR A 156 9.27 1.29 9.10
N GLU A 157 10.02 1.07 8.02
CA GLU A 157 11.24 1.81 7.73
C GLU A 157 11.24 2.38 6.31
N LYS A 158 12.02 3.44 6.12
CA LYS A 158 12.28 4.00 4.80
C LYS A 158 13.41 3.23 4.14
N LEU A 159 13.13 2.61 3.01
CA LEU A 159 14.14 1.92 2.22
C LEU A 159 15.09 2.94 1.55
N LYS A 160 16.35 2.57 1.41
CA LYS A 160 17.35 3.42 0.76
C LYS A 160 16.98 3.80 -0.67
N TYR A 161 16.44 2.85 -1.42
CA TYR A 161 16.02 3.05 -2.82
C TYR A 161 14.51 2.86 -3.01
N GLY A 162 13.89 1.98 -2.24
CA GLY A 162 12.56 1.46 -2.46
C GLY A 162 12.48 0.50 -3.66
N HIS A 163 11.33 -0.14 -3.83
CA HIS A 163 11.08 -1.02 -4.96
C HIS A 163 10.20 -0.30 -5.98
N ARG A 164 10.68 -0.24 -7.23
CA ARG A 164 9.98 0.40 -8.35
C ARG A 164 10.19 -0.41 -9.62
N GLY A 165 9.07 -0.88 -10.20
CA GLY A 165 9.06 -1.66 -11.43
C GLY A 165 8.01 -2.76 -11.42
N ALA A 166 7.82 -3.37 -12.59
CA ALA A 166 6.86 -4.47 -12.80
C ALA A 166 7.55 -5.85 -12.84
N ASN A 167 8.74 -5.95 -12.27
CA ASN A 167 9.61 -7.13 -12.35
C ASN A 167 10.20 -7.52 -10.99
N GLN A 168 9.49 -7.26 -9.91
CA GLN A 168 9.95 -7.57 -8.55
C GLN A 168 9.53 -9.01 -8.18
N PRO A 169 10.50 -9.91 -7.94
CA PRO A 169 10.20 -11.30 -7.60
C PRO A 169 9.87 -11.41 -6.11
N VAL A 170 8.75 -12.07 -5.82
CA VAL A 170 8.24 -12.27 -4.47
C VAL A 170 7.90 -13.75 -4.26
N LYS A 171 8.29 -14.32 -3.14
CA LYS A 171 7.92 -15.67 -2.72
C LYS A 171 6.74 -15.62 -1.75
N ASP A 172 5.72 -16.41 -2.01
CA ASP A 172 4.69 -16.77 -1.04
C ASP A 172 5.22 -17.91 -0.16
N LEU A 173 5.48 -17.61 1.11
CA LEU A 173 6.01 -18.57 2.08
C LEU A 173 4.98 -19.64 2.47
N LEU A 174 3.69 -19.37 2.27
CA LEU A 174 2.62 -20.33 2.55
C LEU A 174 2.56 -21.45 1.49
N THR A 175 2.75 -21.08 0.21
CA THR A 175 2.63 -22.01 -0.92
C THR A 175 3.98 -22.43 -1.50
N GLY A 176 5.06 -21.71 -1.16
CA GLY A 176 6.38 -21.89 -1.72
C GLY A 176 6.53 -21.37 -3.16
N ARG A 177 5.50 -20.76 -3.74
CA ARG A 177 5.50 -20.24 -5.12
C ARG A 177 6.14 -18.88 -5.22
N ASP A 178 6.80 -18.64 -6.35
CA ASP A 178 7.36 -17.36 -6.71
C ASP A 178 6.44 -16.65 -7.72
N TYR A 179 6.29 -15.33 -7.52
CA TYR A 179 5.48 -14.45 -8.37
C TYR A 179 6.30 -13.25 -8.82
N ILE A 180 6.07 -12.78 -10.03
CA ILE A 180 6.59 -11.49 -10.46
C ILE A 180 5.53 -10.43 -10.18
N THR A 181 5.92 -9.38 -9.46
CA THR A 181 5.00 -8.36 -8.97
C THR A 181 5.34 -6.96 -9.47
N SER A 182 4.33 -6.10 -9.50
CA SER A 182 4.48 -4.68 -9.75
C SER A 182 4.57 -3.93 -8.42
N GLN A 183 5.61 -3.11 -8.25
CA GLN A 183 5.87 -2.39 -7.01
C GLN A 183 6.20 -0.92 -7.26
N ASN A 184 5.78 -0.05 -6.33
CA ASN A 184 6.16 1.35 -6.30
C ASN A 184 6.01 1.88 -4.86
N HIS A 185 7.01 1.60 -4.03
CA HIS A 185 7.02 2.04 -2.63
C HIS A 185 8.43 2.41 -2.17
N GLY A 186 8.51 3.29 -1.17
CA GLY A 186 9.75 3.73 -0.54
C GLY A 186 9.84 3.34 0.94
N TYR A 187 8.76 2.79 1.50
CA TYR A 187 8.70 2.28 2.87
C TYR A 187 8.34 0.81 2.85
N ALA A 188 8.77 0.06 3.86
CA ALA A 188 8.44 -1.34 4.05
C ALA A 188 8.19 -1.65 5.53
N VAL A 189 7.43 -2.71 5.80
CA VAL A 189 7.28 -3.28 7.13
C VAL A 189 8.57 -4.01 7.50
N LYS A 190 9.07 -3.80 8.72
CA LYS A 190 10.25 -4.50 9.23
C LYS A 190 9.88 -5.94 9.62
N ASN A 191 10.62 -6.90 9.09
CA ASN A 191 10.39 -8.33 9.36
C ASN A 191 10.48 -8.67 10.86
N ASP A 192 11.44 -8.07 11.56
CA ASP A 192 11.73 -8.30 12.98
C ASP A 192 10.79 -7.58 13.94
N SER A 193 9.90 -6.74 13.42
CA SER A 193 8.90 -6.02 14.21
C SER A 193 7.50 -6.65 14.17
N LEU A 194 7.32 -7.73 13.42
CA LEU A 194 6.02 -8.38 13.33
C LEU A 194 5.62 -8.97 14.69
N PRO A 195 4.42 -8.65 15.21
CA PRO A 195 3.93 -9.23 16.44
C PRO A 195 3.52 -10.70 16.25
N ASP A 196 3.35 -11.44 17.33
CA ASP A 196 3.07 -12.89 17.33
C ASP A 196 1.81 -13.28 16.53
N ASN A 197 0.84 -12.39 16.41
CA ASN A 197 -0.39 -12.59 15.65
C ASN A 197 -0.25 -12.28 14.14
N ALA A 198 0.92 -11.84 13.70
CA ALA A 198 1.19 -11.48 12.32
C ALA A 198 2.27 -12.39 11.72
N VAL A 199 1.91 -13.13 10.68
CA VAL A 199 2.79 -14.09 10.01
C VAL A 199 3.30 -13.48 8.71
N LEU A 200 4.63 -13.42 8.54
CA LEU A 200 5.27 -13.07 7.27
C LEU A 200 4.83 -14.07 6.21
N ARG A 201 4.11 -13.59 5.21
CA ARG A 201 3.59 -14.44 4.13
C ARG A 201 4.36 -14.25 2.82
N PHE A 202 4.62 -13.02 2.45
CA PHE A 202 5.34 -12.73 1.21
C PHE A 202 6.67 -12.04 1.50
N ILE A 203 7.71 -12.47 0.79
CA ILE A 203 9.07 -11.93 0.94
C ILE A 203 9.68 -11.60 -0.43
N ASN A 204 10.37 -10.48 -0.55
CA ASN A 204 11.11 -10.12 -1.75
C ASN A 204 12.33 -11.03 -1.91
N LEU A 205 12.51 -11.63 -3.08
CA LEU A 205 13.61 -12.56 -3.34
C LEU A 205 14.97 -11.87 -3.55
N ASN A 206 14.97 -10.56 -3.82
CA ASN A 206 16.21 -9.82 -4.04
C ASN A 206 16.89 -9.38 -2.74
N ASP A 207 16.10 -8.97 -1.73
CA ASP A 207 16.64 -8.35 -0.52
C ASP A 207 16.01 -8.83 0.80
N GLY A 208 15.02 -9.73 0.73
CA GLY A 208 14.35 -10.26 1.91
C GLY A 208 13.34 -9.31 2.57
N THR A 209 12.97 -8.20 1.94
CA THR A 209 11.99 -7.25 2.46
C THR A 209 10.61 -7.91 2.62
N CYS A 210 9.86 -7.56 3.68
CA CYS A 210 8.47 -7.97 3.88
C CYS A 210 7.60 -7.45 2.73
N GLU A 211 6.97 -8.38 2.04
CA GLU A 211 6.07 -8.09 0.91
C GLU A 211 4.61 -8.46 1.20
N GLY A 212 4.33 -9.01 2.37
CA GLY A 212 2.97 -9.28 2.82
C GLY A 212 2.88 -10.06 4.10
N VAL A 213 1.76 -9.86 4.79
CA VAL A 213 1.49 -10.41 6.12
C VAL A 213 0.08 -11.01 6.14
N SER A 214 -0.07 -12.15 6.80
CA SER A 214 -1.36 -12.74 7.21
C SER A 214 -1.56 -12.59 8.71
N TYR A 215 -2.80 -12.35 9.15
CA TYR A 215 -3.14 -12.13 10.56
C TYR A 215 -3.89 -13.34 11.10
N GLN A 216 -3.63 -13.69 12.37
CA GLN A 216 -4.22 -14.86 13.03
C GLN A 216 -5.43 -14.50 13.90
N ASP A 217 -5.48 -13.29 14.45
CA ASP A 217 -6.54 -12.84 15.37
C ASP A 217 -7.81 -12.38 14.65
N PHE A 218 -7.71 -12.09 13.37
CA PHE A 218 -8.85 -11.72 12.54
C PHE A 218 -8.63 -12.21 11.10
N PRO A 219 -9.70 -12.39 10.31
CA PRO A 219 -9.59 -12.81 8.92
C PRO A 219 -9.00 -11.67 8.07
N GLY A 220 -7.68 -11.63 7.93
CA GLY A 220 -7.02 -10.54 7.23
C GLY A 220 -5.66 -10.90 6.67
N PHE A 221 -5.31 -10.25 5.57
CA PHE A 221 -3.98 -10.27 5.00
C PHE A 221 -3.69 -8.97 4.24
N SER A 222 -2.42 -8.74 3.96
CA SER A 222 -2.01 -7.55 3.23
C SER A 222 -0.76 -7.80 2.40
N VAL A 223 -0.59 -7.01 1.33
CA VAL A 223 0.55 -7.12 0.42
C VAL A 223 1.14 -5.75 0.12
N GLN A 224 2.46 -5.68 0.03
CA GLN A 224 3.20 -4.46 -0.27
C GLN A 224 3.14 -4.12 -1.77
N PHE A 225 3.09 -5.13 -2.62
CA PHE A 225 3.00 -4.99 -4.07
C PHE A 225 1.57 -4.68 -4.55
N HIS A 226 1.42 -4.47 -5.85
CA HIS A 226 0.18 -4.04 -6.50
C HIS A 226 -0.47 -5.17 -7.32
N PRO A 227 -1.35 -6.02 -6.74
CA PRO A 227 -2.02 -7.10 -7.47
C PRO A 227 -3.05 -6.58 -8.49
N GLU A 228 -3.41 -5.29 -8.42
CA GLU A 228 -4.31 -4.61 -9.34
C GLU A 228 -3.60 -4.10 -10.60
N ALA A 229 -2.27 -4.20 -10.69
CA ALA A 229 -1.50 -3.60 -11.78
C ALA A 229 -1.94 -4.12 -13.16
N CYS A 230 -2.02 -3.20 -14.15
CA CYS A 230 -2.36 -3.54 -15.54
C CYS A 230 -1.15 -3.59 -16.47
N GLY A 231 -0.07 -2.90 -16.13
CA GLY A 231 1.13 -2.75 -16.97
C GLY A 231 2.22 -3.77 -16.69
N GLY A 232 1.91 -4.85 -15.99
CA GLY A 232 2.85 -5.88 -15.58
C GLY A 232 2.21 -7.26 -15.52
N PRO A 233 2.87 -8.22 -14.87
CA PRO A 233 2.35 -9.57 -14.69
C PRO A 233 1.04 -9.56 -13.89
N HIS A 234 0.13 -10.45 -14.27
CA HIS A 234 -1.17 -10.65 -13.62
C HIS A 234 -1.13 -11.77 -12.57
N ASP A 235 0.06 -12.26 -12.24
CA ASP A 235 0.30 -13.43 -11.41
C ASP A 235 -0.33 -13.34 -10.02
N SER A 236 -0.47 -12.13 -9.48
CA SER A 236 -0.98 -11.87 -8.14
C SER A 236 -2.46 -11.49 -8.06
N GLU A 237 -3.19 -11.46 -9.19
CA GLU A 237 -4.63 -11.11 -9.21
C GLU A 237 -5.50 -12.06 -8.38
N PHE A 238 -5.05 -13.29 -8.15
CA PHE A 238 -5.78 -14.27 -7.34
C PHE A 238 -6.06 -13.77 -5.90
N LEU A 239 -5.29 -12.81 -5.39
CA LEU A 239 -5.46 -12.25 -4.05
C LEU A 239 -6.82 -11.56 -3.86
N PHE A 240 -7.39 -10.97 -4.92
CA PHE A 240 -8.76 -10.45 -4.85
C PHE A 240 -9.80 -11.57 -4.66
N ARG A 241 -9.61 -12.72 -5.34
CA ARG A 241 -10.48 -13.90 -5.13
C ARG A 241 -10.28 -14.50 -3.75
N GLU A 242 -9.06 -14.51 -3.24
CA GLU A 242 -8.76 -14.95 -1.88
C GLU A 242 -9.47 -14.08 -0.84
N PHE A 243 -9.48 -12.76 -1.04
CA PHE A 243 -10.23 -11.84 -0.17
C PHE A 243 -11.74 -12.12 -0.19
N VAL A 244 -12.33 -12.31 -1.36
CA VAL A 244 -13.75 -12.70 -1.47
C VAL A 244 -14.00 -14.05 -0.80
N ALA A 245 -13.11 -15.01 -0.95
CA ALA A 245 -13.23 -16.31 -0.27
C ALA A 245 -13.14 -16.20 1.27
N LEU A 246 -12.41 -15.22 1.81
CA LEU A 246 -12.43 -14.91 3.26
C LEU A 246 -13.78 -14.36 3.69
N ILE A 247 -14.41 -13.52 2.87
CA ILE A 247 -15.77 -13.00 3.13
C ILE A 247 -16.78 -14.16 3.15
N GLU A 248 -16.74 -15.04 2.16
CA GLU A 248 -17.65 -16.18 2.04
C GLU A 248 -17.52 -17.20 3.19
N ARG A 249 -16.34 -17.36 3.77
CA ARG A 249 -16.13 -18.27 4.92
C ARG A 249 -16.71 -17.75 6.23
N ARG A 250 -16.96 -16.43 6.31
CA ARG A 250 -17.55 -15.80 7.49
C ARG A 250 -19.08 -15.82 7.46
N ALA A 251 -19.69 -15.78 6.26
CA ALA A 251 -21.14 -15.82 6.06
C ALA A 251 -21.72 -17.19 6.40
#